data_2b0d0363863e0948498c047b3ffc3b55
#
_entry.id   2b0d0363863e0948498c047b3ffc3b55
#
_cell.length_a   1.000
_cell.length_b   1.000
_cell.length_c   1.000
_cell.angle_alpha   90.00
_cell.angle_beta   90.00
_cell.angle_gamma   90.00
#
_symmetry.space_group_name_H-M   'P 1'
#
loop_
_entity.id
_entity.type
_entity.pdbx_description
1 polymer ?
#
loop_
_entity_poly.entity_id
_entity_poly.type
_entity_poly.pdbx_seq_one_letter_code
_entity_poly.pdbx_strand_id
1 'polypeptide(L)'
;MRPGRLRLLVGLGNPGSKYVGTRHNIGFMALDKLAGQKSVSFRSQTKFHGLMAEVAVGSERVRLLMPQTYMNESGRAIRAAIDWFGLEVDQLLVLVDDMDLSLGRLRLRAQGSAGGHNGLRSAIQHLGTQDFCRLRIGIGAPGCTSEERRARTVSHVLGVFSRQESLLVDQVLDEVLMGLDLIQCLGLERAGNRLNAFQPEGCSAC
;
A
#
# COMPACT_ATOMS: atom_id res chain seq x y z
N MET A 1 14.64 -6.65 -1.52
CA MET A 1 14.88 -5.61 -2.56
C MET A 1 16.21 -4.93 -2.26
N ARG A 2 17.11 -4.89 -3.23
CA ARG A 2 18.40 -4.17 -3.12
C ARG A 2 18.16 -2.66 -3.34
N PRO A 3 19.09 -1.77 -2.91
CA PRO A 3 19.01 -0.35 -3.22
C PRO A 3 18.87 -0.10 -4.74
N GLY A 4 18.09 0.91 -5.12
CA GLY A 4 17.87 1.27 -6.53
C GLY A 4 16.99 0.32 -7.35
N ARG A 5 16.38 -0.69 -6.76
CA ARG A 5 15.58 -1.68 -7.51
C ARG A 5 14.07 -1.43 -7.53
N LEU A 6 13.53 -0.54 -6.72
CA LEU A 6 12.11 -0.23 -6.79
C LEU A 6 11.77 0.43 -8.15
N ARG A 7 10.88 -0.17 -8.92
CA ARG A 7 10.44 0.30 -10.25
C ARG A 7 8.94 0.45 -10.35
N LEU A 8 8.19 -0.32 -9.56
CA LEU A 8 6.73 -0.29 -9.54
C LEU A 8 6.23 -0.21 -8.10
N LEU A 9 5.52 0.85 -7.77
CA LEU A 9 4.82 1.05 -6.51
C LEU A 9 3.32 0.96 -6.76
N VAL A 10 2.67 0.04 -6.10
CA VAL A 10 1.22 -0.19 -6.24
C VAL A 10 0.53 0.16 -4.94
N GLY A 11 -0.41 1.09 -4.97
CA GLY A 11 -1.37 1.28 -3.88
C GLY A 11 -2.60 0.42 -4.13
N LEU A 12 -3.01 -0.38 -3.14
CA LEU A 12 -4.27 -1.11 -3.24
C LEU A 12 -5.45 -0.24 -2.76
N GLY A 13 -6.58 -0.40 -3.42
CA GLY A 13 -7.82 0.31 -3.14
C GLY A 13 -8.93 -0.11 -4.10
N ASN A 14 -10.15 0.34 -3.83
CA ASN A 14 -11.30 0.18 -4.71
C ASN A 14 -11.55 1.48 -5.51
N PRO A 15 -11.89 1.39 -6.79
CA PRO A 15 -12.22 2.57 -7.61
C PRO A 15 -13.62 3.12 -7.29
N GLY A 16 -13.77 4.42 -7.53
CA GLY A 16 -15.05 5.12 -7.42
C GLY A 16 -15.18 5.98 -6.17
N SER A 17 -15.99 7.04 -6.28
CA SER A 17 -16.12 8.09 -5.26
C SER A 17 -16.57 7.60 -3.89
N LYS A 18 -17.38 6.54 -3.84
CA LYS A 18 -17.88 5.94 -2.59
C LYS A 18 -16.78 5.29 -1.73
N TYR A 19 -15.60 5.02 -2.30
CA TYR A 19 -14.48 4.40 -1.59
C TYR A 19 -13.37 5.38 -1.23
N VAL A 20 -13.47 6.63 -1.69
CA VAL A 20 -12.50 7.67 -1.38
C VAL A 20 -12.43 7.88 0.13
N GLY A 21 -11.19 7.87 0.68
CA GLY A 21 -10.96 8.05 2.12
C GLY A 21 -11.32 6.87 3.01
N THR A 22 -11.78 5.74 2.45
CA THR A 22 -11.99 4.52 3.25
C THR A 22 -10.66 3.89 3.66
N ARG A 23 -10.68 3.14 4.77
CA ARG A 23 -9.48 2.45 5.29
C ARG A 23 -8.87 1.51 4.27
N HIS A 24 -9.70 0.84 3.46
CA HIS A 24 -9.25 -0.06 2.40
C HIS A 24 -8.52 0.66 1.25
N ASN A 25 -8.70 1.98 1.14
CA ASN A 25 -8.03 2.81 0.13
C ASN A 25 -6.75 3.50 0.65
N ILE A 26 -6.23 3.11 1.82
CA ILE A 26 -5.02 3.75 2.37
C ILE A 26 -3.81 3.63 1.42
N GLY A 27 -3.75 2.57 0.62
CA GLY A 27 -2.75 2.43 -0.45
C GLY A 27 -2.88 3.50 -1.53
N PHE A 28 -4.12 3.82 -1.96
CA PHE A 28 -4.39 4.94 -2.89
C PHE A 28 -4.02 6.27 -2.25
N MET A 29 -4.43 6.50 -0.99
CA MET A 29 -4.12 7.74 -0.26
C MET A 29 -2.59 8.00 -0.19
N ALA A 30 -1.79 6.95 0.01
CA ALA A 30 -0.34 7.07 0.02
C ALA A 30 0.22 7.48 -1.35
N LEU A 31 -0.31 6.91 -2.43
CA LEU A 31 0.11 7.27 -3.78
C LEU A 31 -0.36 8.68 -4.20
N ASP A 32 -1.57 9.08 -3.81
CA ASP A 32 -2.07 10.45 -4.03
C ASP A 32 -1.19 11.48 -3.31
N LYS A 33 -0.84 11.22 -2.04
CA LYS A 33 0.05 12.09 -1.28
C LYS A 33 1.44 12.19 -1.93
N LEU A 34 2.01 11.07 -2.37
CA LEU A 34 3.30 11.04 -3.08
C LEU A 34 3.23 11.83 -4.39
N ALA A 35 2.20 11.60 -5.21
CA ALA A 35 2.01 12.30 -6.47
C ALA A 35 1.85 13.81 -6.25
N GLY A 36 1.08 14.21 -5.23
CA GLY A 36 0.93 15.62 -4.83
C GLY A 36 2.25 16.27 -4.44
N GLN A 37 3.07 15.62 -3.59
CA GLN A 37 4.39 16.13 -3.20
C GLN A 37 5.35 16.26 -4.38
N LYS A 38 5.25 15.39 -5.38
CA LYS A 38 6.09 15.41 -6.59
C LYS A 38 5.45 16.21 -7.74
N SER A 39 4.29 16.85 -7.52
CA SER A 39 3.56 17.66 -8.52
C SER A 39 3.28 16.88 -9.82
N VAL A 40 2.98 15.59 -9.72
CA VAL A 40 2.59 14.75 -10.85
C VAL A 40 1.12 14.36 -10.76
N SER A 41 0.51 14.10 -11.91
CA SER A 41 -0.89 13.68 -12.00
C SER A 41 -1.02 12.26 -12.54
N PHE A 42 -1.96 11.50 -11.99
CA PHE A 42 -2.32 10.20 -12.52
C PHE A 42 -3.05 10.32 -13.85
N ARG A 43 -2.78 9.38 -14.77
CA ARG A 43 -3.47 9.24 -16.06
C ARG A 43 -4.06 7.84 -16.19
N SER A 44 -5.27 7.76 -16.73
CA SER A 44 -5.90 6.47 -17.00
C SER A 44 -5.12 5.70 -18.06
N GLN A 45 -4.87 4.44 -17.78
CA GLN A 45 -4.16 3.50 -18.65
C GLN A 45 -4.96 2.20 -18.73
N THR A 46 -5.83 2.11 -19.72
CA THR A 46 -6.74 0.95 -19.90
C THR A 46 -5.98 -0.37 -20.03
N LYS A 47 -4.82 -0.37 -20.67
CA LYS A 47 -3.95 -1.55 -20.82
C LYS A 47 -3.45 -2.11 -19.48
N PHE A 48 -3.40 -1.30 -18.42
CA PHE A 48 -3.03 -1.73 -17.07
C PHE A 48 -4.24 -1.82 -16.13
N HIS A 49 -5.44 -1.60 -16.65
CA HIS A 49 -6.65 -1.53 -15.81
C HIS A 49 -6.46 -0.60 -14.60
N GLY A 50 -5.80 0.55 -14.78
CA GLY A 50 -5.37 1.39 -13.67
C GLY A 50 -5.07 2.83 -14.04
N LEU A 51 -4.92 3.65 -13.00
CA LEU A 51 -4.33 4.97 -13.10
C LEU A 51 -2.83 4.84 -12.88
N MET A 52 -2.03 5.53 -13.70
CA MET A 52 -0.58 5.54 -13.60
C MET A 52 -0.01 6.94 -13.56
N ALA A 53 1.06 7.09 -12.79
CA ALA A 53 1.96 8.23 -12.78
C ALA A 53 3.40 7.73 -12.73
N GLU A 54 4.37 8.63 -12.94
CA GLU A 54 5.79 8.34 -12.78
C GLU A 54 6.42 9.45 -11.94
N VAL A 55 7.21 9.06 -10.95
CA VAL A 55 7.90 9.98 -10.02
C VAL A 55 9.38 9.64 -9.90
N ALA A 56 10.17 10.61 -9.52
CA ALA A 56 11.54 10.37 -9.07
C ALA A 56 11.54 10.01 -7.58
N VAL A 57 12.15 8.87 -7.23
CA VAL A 57 12.43 8.44 -5.85
C VAL A 57 13.92 8.19 -5.75
N GLY A 58 14.63 9.03 -5.01
CA GLY A 58 16.09 9.10 -5.12
C GLY A 58 16.54 9.46 -6.54
N SER A 59 17.46 8.70 -7.10
CA SER A 59 17.96 8.87 -8.49
C SER A 59 17.13 8.12 -9.54
N GLU A 60 16.13 7.37 -9.14
CA GLU A 60 15.43 6.42 -10.00
C GLU A 60 13.99 6.86 -10.33
N ARG A 61 13.54 6.46 -11.51
CA ARG A 61 12.14 6.62 -11.91
C ARG A 61 11.32 5.44 -11.43
N VAL A 62 10.27 5.72 -10.65
CA VAL A 62 9.34 4.74 -10.10
C VAL A 62 7.96 4.99 -10.67
N ARG A 63 7.35 3.95 -11.20
CA ARG A 63 5.97 3.99 -11.69
C ARG A 63 5.02 3.76 -10.53
N LEU A 64 3.99 4.59 -10.47
CA LEU A 64 2.89 4.48 -9.51
C LEU A 64 1.71 3.86 -10.22
N LEU A 65 1.07 2.87 -9.61
CA LEU A 65 -0.13 2.21 -10.15
C LEU A 65 -1.23 2.16 -9.08
N MET A 66 -2.39 2.73 -9.40
CA MET A 66 -3.64 2.54 -8.69
C MET A 66 -4.55 1.65 -9.54
N PRO A 67 -4.74 0.36 -9.22
CA PRO A 67 -5.68 -0.51 -9.92
C PRO A 67 -7.09 0.11 -9.97
N GLN A 68 -7.71 0.13 -11.12
CA GLN A 68 -9.11 0.54 -11.29
C GLN A 68 -10.03 -0.68 -11.43
N THR A 69 -9.57 -1.81 -10.95
CA THR A 69 -10.36 -3.01 -10.69
C THR A 69 -10.83 -3.00 -9.24
N TYR A 70 -11.85 -3.80 -8.90
CA TYR A 70 -12.14 -4.04 -7.49
C TYR A 70 -10.98 -4.75 -6.80
N MET A 71 -10.92 -4.62 -5.46
CA MET A 71 -9.83 -5.12 -4.64
C MET A 71 -9.46 -6.59 -4.95
N ASN A 72 -10.43 -7.47 -5.09
CA ASN A 72 -10.22 -8.89 -5.37
C ASN A 72 -9.70 -9.19 -6.79
N GLU A 73 -9.55 -8.17 -7.65
CA GLU A 73 -8.97 -8.28 -9.00
C GLU A 73 -7.73 -7.40 -9.21
N SER A 74 -7.19 -6.82 -8.13
CA SER A 74 -6.02 -5.92 -8.21
C SER A 74 -4.80 -6.58 -8.84
N GLY A 75 -4.63 -7.88 -8.67
CA GLY A 75 -3.53 -8.65 -9.26
C GLY A 75 -3.49 -8.60 -10.79
N ARG A 76 -4.64 -8.48 -11.44
CA ARG A 76 -4.74 -8.33 -12.90
C ARG A 76 -4.01 -7.07 -13.38
N ALA A 77 -4.23 -5.94 -12.71
CA ALA A 77 -3.58 -4.69 -13.04
C ALA A 77 -2.05 -4.75 -12.78
N ILE A 78 -1.66 -5.37 -11.65
CA ILE A 78 -0.25 -5.54 -11.27
C ILE A 78 0.47 -6.41 -12.31
N ARG A 79 -0.11 -7.55 -12.69
CA ARG A 79 0.46 -8.47 -13.68
C ARG A 79 0.64 -7.79 -15.03
N ALA A 80 -0.39 -7.08 -15.51
CA ALA A 80 -0.33 -6.35 -16.77
C ALA A 80 0.79 -5.30 -16.79
N ALA A 81 1.02 -4.59 -15.68
CA ALA A 81 2.10 -3.60 -15.59
C ALA A 81 3.48 -4.28 -15.56
N ILE A 82 3.65 -5.35 -14.78
CA ILE A 82 4.91 -6.10 -14.70
C ILE A 82 5.31 -6.63 -16.08
N ASP A 83 4.38 -7.30 -16.79
CA ASP A 83 4.65 -7.86 -18.11
C ASP A 83 4.99 -6.80 -19.14
N TRP A 84 4.23 -5.70 -19.15
CA TRP A 84 4.44 -4.63 -20.13
C TRP A 84 5.78 -3.93 -19.97
N PHE A 85 6.22 -3.70 -18.73
CA PHE A 85 7.48 -3.01 -18.46
C PHE A 85 8.68 -3.95 -18.33
N GLY A 86 8.48 -5.27 -18.46
CA GLY A 86 9.53 -6.27 -18.30
C GLY A 86 10.17 -6.24 -16.93
N LEU A 87 9.34 -6.08 -15.87
CA LEU A 87 9.84 -5.95 -14.50
C LEU A 87 9.95 -7.31 -13.82
N GLU A 88 10.94 -7.44 -12.96
CA GLU A 88 11.03 -8.54 -12.03
C GLU A 88 10.13 -8.29 -10.80
N VAL A 89 9.63 -9.36 -10.20
CA VAL A 89 8.72 -9.27 -9.05
C VAL A 89 9.39 -8.62 -7.83
N ASP A 90 10.71 -8.72 -7.70
CA ASP A 90 11.49 -8.06 -6.65
C ASP A 90 11.64 -6.54 -6.84
N GLN A 91 11.16 -5.99 -7.95
CA GLN A 91 11.10 -4.55 -8.23
C GLN A 91 9.74 -3.93 -7.87
N LEU A 92 8.81 -4.77 -7.40
CA LEU A 92 7.47 -4.39 -6.97
C LEU A 92 7.42 -4.11 -5.45
N LEU A 93 6.76 -3.02 -5.06
CA LEU A 93 6.30 -2.79 -3.69
C LEU A 93 4.79 -2.52 -3.72
N VAL A 94 4.05 -3.24 -2.88
CA VAL A 94 2.60 -3.09 -2.72
C VAL A 94 2.30 -2.41 -1.39
N LEU A 95 1.56 -1.30 -1.41
CA LEU A 95 1.02 -0.62 -0.23
C LEU A 95 -0.39 -1.14 0.05
N VAL A 96 -0.65 -1.59 1.27
CA VAL A 96 -1.88 -2.31 1.62
C VAL A 96 -2.29 -2.05 3.06
N ASP A 97 -3.59 -1.96 3.33
CA ASP A 97 -4.14 -1.89 4.68
C ASP A 97 -3.97 -3.21 5.44
N ASP A 98 -3.88 -3.13 6.76
CA ASP A 98 -3.75 -4.28 7.65
C ASP A 98 -4.57 -4.06 8.92
N MET A 99 -5.60 -4.89 9.14
CA MET A 99 -6.43 -4.86 10.34
C MET A 99 -5.77 -5.49 11.56
N ASP A 100 -4.76 -6.33 11.37
CA ASP A 100 -4.05 -6.99 12.48
C ASP A 100 -2.94 -6.10 13.06
N LEU A 101 -2.70 -4.94 12.43
CA LEU A 101 -1.83 -3.89 12.95
C LEU A 101 -2.67 -2.76 13.53
N SER A 102 -2.29 -2.30 14.72
CA SER A 102 -2.89 -1.09 15.30
C SER A 102 -2.78 0.09 14.33
N LEU A 103 -3.74 1.01 14.38
CA LEU A 103 -3.71 2.22 13.58
C LEU A 103 -2.36 2.95 13.76
N GLY A 104 -1.76 3.32 12.67
CA GLY A 104 -0.47 4.02 12.69
C GLY A 104 0.76 3.11 12.63
N ARG A 105 0.64 1.81 12.84
CA ARG A 105 1.77 0.89 12.72
C ARG A 105 2.06 0.55 11.27
N LEU A 106 3.34 0.43 10.95
CA LEU A 106 3.84 0.03 9.65
C LEU A 106 4.55 -1.32 9.73
N ARG A 107 4.44 -2.13 8.69
CA ARG A 107 5.16 -3.40 8.59
C ARG A 107 5.62 -3.69 7.17
N LEU A 108 6.89 -3.44 6.91
CA LEU A 108 7.54 -3.78 5.65
C LEU A 108 7.99 -5.24 5.66
N ARG A 109 7.66 -5.97 4.61
CA ARG A 109 8.00 -7.38 4.42
C ARG A 109 8.44 -7.64 2.98
N ALA A 110 9.48 -8.47 2.81
CA ALA A 110 9.96 -8.89 1.50
C ALA A 110 9.03 -9.92 0.84
N GLN A 111 8.34 -10.72 1.65
CA GLN A 111 7.45 -11.80 1.22
C GLN A 111 6.37 -12.07 2.27
N GLY A 112 5.38 -12.89 1.95
CA GLY A 112 4.38 -13.36 2.90
C GLY A 112 3.01 -13.64 2.29
N SER A 113 2.16 -14.31 3.07
CA SER A 113 0.79 -14.66 2.68
C SER A 113 -0.12 -13.44 2.56
N ALA A 114 -1.29 -13.67 2.00
CA ALA A 114 -2.32 -12.62 1.89
C ALA A 114 -2.86 -12.13 3.23
N GLY A 115 -2.79 -12.94 4.31
CA GLY A 115 -3.34 -12.57 5.62
C GLY A 115 -4.82 -12.19 5.57
N GLY A 116 -5.62 -12.87 4.76
CA GLY A 116 -7.04 -12.56 4.58
C GLY A 116 -7.33 -11.39 3.64
N HIS A 117 -6.35 -10.59 3.24
CA HIS A 117 -6.54 -9.42 2.38
C HIS A 117 -6.80 -9.82 0.91
N ASN A 118 -7.98 -9.46 0.37
CA ASN A 118 -8.41 -9.86 -0.97
C ASN A 118 -7.48 -9.35 -2.09
N GLY A 119 -6.97 -8.13 -1.98
CA GLY A 119 -6.05 -7.56 -2.98
C GLY A 119 -4.71 -8.28 -3.00
N LEU A 120 -4.15 -8.63 -1.84
CA LEU A 120 -2.93 -9.45 -1.78
C LEU A 120 -3.17 -10.86 -2.31
N ARG A 121 -4.33 -11.46 -2.01
CA ARG A 121 -4.70 -12.77 -2.57
C ARG A 121 -4.72 -12.73 -4.09
N SER A 122 -5.34 -11.71 -4.66
CA SER A 122 -5.37 -11.49 -6.11
C SER A 122 -3.97 -11.26 -6.68
N ALA A 123 -3.14 -10.44 -6.02
CA ALA A 123 -1.76 -10.23 -6.46
C ALA A 123 -0.96 -11.53 -6.48
N ILE A 124 -1.00 -12.32 -5.40
CA ILE A 124 -0.34 -13.63 -5.30
C ILE A 124 -0.80 -14.56 -6.41
N GLN A 125 -2.11 -14.65 -6.64
CA GLN A 125 -2.69 -15.52 -7.69
C GLN A 125 -2.19 -15.14 -9.09
N HIS A 126 -2.17 -13.85 -9.44
CA HIS A 126 -1.78 -13.40 -10.77
C HIS A 126 -0.25 -13.38 -10.97
N LEU A 127 0.51 -13.16 -9.92
CA LEU A 127 1.98 -13.21 -9.98
C LEU A 127 2.54 -14.64 -9.89
N GLY A 128 1.77 -15.58 -9.35
CA GLY A 128 2.20 -16.97 -9.12
C GLY A 128 3.20 -17.12 -7.97
N THR A 129 3.41 -16.08 -7.16
CA THR A 129 4.38 -16.09 -6.07
C THR A 129 3.96 -15.18 -4.91
N GLN A 130 4.51 -15.46 -3.72
CA GLN A 130 4.40 -14.61 -2.54
C GLN A 130 5.67 -13.75 -2.31
N ASP A 131 6.66 -13.85 -3.18
CA ASP A 131 8.00 -13.28 -3.01
C ASP A 131 8.10 -11.87 -3.60
N PHE A 132 7.17 -10.99 -3.24
CA PHE A 132 7.22 -9.57 -3.56
C PHE A 132 7.12 -8.71 -2.30
N CYS A 133 7.67 -7.51 -2.36
CA CYS A 133 7.66 -6.59 -1.21
C CYS A 133 6.28 -6.01 -0.99
N ARG A 134 5.89 -5.91 0.30
CA ARG A 134 4.67 -5.21 0.71
C ARG A 134 4.92 -4.36 1.94
N LEU A 135 4.36 -3.19 1.96
CA LEU A 135 4.24 -2.34 3.13
C LEU A 135 2.81 -2.40 3.63
N ARG A 136 2.63 -3.04 4.78
CA ARG A 136 1.34 -3.16 5.45
C ARG A 136 1.16 -1.96 6.36
N ILE A 137 0.05 -1.25 6.19
CA ILE A 137 -0.30 -0.02 6.91
C ILE A 137 -1.45 -0.35 7.87
N GLY A 138 -1.21 -0.26 9.17
CA GLY A 138 -2.17 -0.58 10.20
C GLY A 138 -3.37 0.36 10.17
N ILE A 139 -4.56 -0.22 10.13
CA ILE A 139 -5.84 0.47 10.17
C ILE A 139 -6.67 0.13 11.42
N GLY A 140 -6.09 -0.69 12.33
CA GLY A 140 -6.76 -1.19 13.53
C GLY A 140 -7.82 -2.24 13.23
N ALA A 141 -8.26 -2.91 14.27
CA ALA A 141 -9.26 -3.99 14.21
C ALA A 141 -10.66 -3.50 14.59
N PRO A 142 -11.73 -4.05 13.99
CA PRO A 142 -13.12 -3.66 14.28
C PRO A 142 -13.71 -4.36 15.52
N GLY A 143 -12.99 -4.50 16.60
CA GLY A 143 -13.46 -5.14 17.83
C GLY A 143 -12.41 -5.99 18.51
N CYS A 144 -12.73 -6.47 19.72
CA CYS A 144 -11.80 -7.19 20.58
C CYS A 144 -11.82 -8.72 20.35
N THR A 145 -12.96 -9.28 19.96
CA THR A 145 -13.13 -10.73 19.75
C THR A 145 -12.98 -11.13 18.28
N SER A 146 -12.65 -12.42 18.05
CA SER A 146 -12.57 -12.98 16.70
C SER A 146 -13.91 -12.94 15.96
N GLU A 147 -15.01 -13.09 16.70
CA GLU A 147 -16.37 -13.09 16.17
C GLU A 147 -16.80 -11.69 15.73
N GLU A 148 -16.56 -10.68 16.57
CA GLU A 148 -16.79 -9.26 16.23
C GLU A 148 -15.96 -8.83 15.02
N ARG A 149 -14.68 -9.22 14.97
CA ARG A 149 -13.81 -8.93 13.83
C ARG A 149 -14.39 -9.48 12.53
N ARG A 150 -14.79 -10.76 12.50
CA ARG A 150 -15.39 -11.37 11.30
C ARG A 150 -16.68 -10.66 10.88
N ALA A 151 -17.56 -10.36 11.82
CA ALA A 151 -18.84 -9.72 11.52
C ALA A 151 -18.70 -8.29 11.02
N ARG A 152 -17.66 -7.55 11.46
CA ARG A 152 -17.48 -6.12 11.17
C ARG A 152 -16.36 -5.82 10.18
N THR A 153 -15.64 -6.83 9.67
CA THR A 153 -14.51 -6.64 8.75
C THR A 153 -14.86 -5.74 7.57
N VAL A 154 -15.95 -6.08 6.84
CA VAL A 154 -16.32 -5.34 5.63
C VAL A 154 -16.70 -3.89 5.94
N SER A 155 -17.51 -3.67 6.97
CA SER A 155 -17.91 -2.32 7.39
C SER A 155 -16.74 -1.49 7.90
N HIS A 156 -15.76 -2.11 8.55
CA HIS A 156 -14.56 -1.44 9.04
C HIS A 156 -13.65 -0.98 7.89
N VAL A 157 -13.27 -1.89 6.98
CA VAL A 157 -12.38 -1.54 5.88
C VAL A 157 -13.01 -0.56 4.89
N LEU A 158 -14.34 -0.61 4.72
CA LEU A 158 -15.09 0.33 3.88
C LEU A 158 -15.52 1.61 4.63
N GLY A 159 -15.26 1.70 5.93
CA GLY A 159 -15.45 2.90 6.73
C GLY A 159 -14.33 3.92 6.50
N VAL A 160 -14.66 5.21 6.65
CA VAL A 160 -13.68 6.30 6.62
C VAL A 160 -13.01 6.46 7.98
N PHE A 161 -11.83 7.06 8.00
CA PHE A 161 -11.17 7.46 9.23
C PHE A 161 -11.93 8.60 9.91
N SER A 162 -12.02 8.57 11.23
CA SER A 162 -12.49 9.72 12.00
C SER A 162 -11.50 10.89 11.88
N ARG A 163 -11.92 12.08 12.33
CA ARG A 163 -11.04 13.26 12.30
C ARG A 163 -9.75 13.06 13.11
N GLN A 164 -9.84 12.39 14.26
CA GLN A 164 -8.66 12.09 15.09
C GLN A 164 -7.75 11.07 14.42
N GLU A 165 -8.33 9.99 13.87
CA GLU A 165 -7.57 8.97 13.13
C GLU A 165 -6.90 9.57 11.88
N SER A 166 -7.55 10.49 11.19
CA SER A 166 -6.99 11.13 9.98
C SER A 166 -5.70 11.89 10.26
N LEU A 167 -5.54 12.51 11.44
CA LEU A 167 -4.30 13.15 11.86
C LEU A 167 -3.15 12.15 12.02
N LEU A 168 -3.45 10.98 12.60
CA LEU A 168 -2.47 9.90 12.73
C LEU A 168 -2.14 9.30 11.35
N VAL A 169 -3.14 9.10 10.51
CA VAL A 169 -2.95 8.58 9.14
C VAL A 169 -2.06 9.51 8.33
N ASP A 170 -2.21 10.82 8.48
CA ASP A 170 -1.38 11.78 7.76
C ASP A 170 0.11 11.66 8.13
N GLN A 171 0.43 11.52 9.43
CA GLN A 171 1.80 11.24 9.89
C GLN A 171 2.34 9.91 9.37
N VAL A 172 1.48 8.87 9.35
CA VAL A 172 1.82 7.54 8.83
C VAL A 172 2.16 7.63 7.35
N LEU A 173 1.37 8.35 6.57
CA LEU A 173 1.61 8.52 5.14
C LEU A 173 2.92 9.29 4.88
N ASP A 174 3.25 10.30 5.70
CA ASP A 174 4.54 10.99 5.60
C ASP A 174 5.71 10.03 5.87
N GLU A 175 5.60 9.17 6.89
CA GLU A 175 6.64 8.15 7.15
C GLU A 175 6.72 7.11 6.04
N VAL A 176 5.59 6.72 5.43
CA VAL A 176 5.59 5.85 4.23
C VAL A 176 6.41 6.49 3.11
N LEU A 177 6.20 7.75 2.82
CA LEU A 177 6.93 8.46 1.75
C LEU A 177 8.44 8.54 2.04
N MET A 178 8.83 8.88 3.27
CA MET A 178 10.23 8.83 3.69
C MET A 178 10.81 7.41 3.58
N GLY A 179 10.01 6.41 3.92
CA GLY A 179 10.39 5.01 3.80
C GLY A 179 10.67 4.57 2.36
N LEU A 180 9.96 5.12 1.38
CA LEU A 180 10.20 4.83 -0.04
C LEU A 180 11.58 5.33 -0.49
N ASP A 181 11.97 6.53 -0.07
CA ASP A 181 13.30 7.07 -0.34
C ASP A 181 14.38 6.20 0.33
N LEU A 182 14.14 5.73 1.56
CA LEU A 182 15.06 4.82 2.26
C LEU A 182 15.18 3.46 1.56
N ILE A 183 14.08 2.87 1.09
CA ILE A 183 14.11 1.61 0.32
C ILE A 183 14.99 1.78 -0.91
N GLN A 184 14.82 2.90 -1.62
CA GLN A 184 15.57 3.17 -2.83
C GLN A 184 17.06 3.44 -2.56
N CYS A 185 17.38 4.18 -1.51
CA CYS A 185 18.76 4.57 -1.20
C CYS A 185 19.53 3.50 -0.41
N LEU A 186 18.89 2.83 0.54
CA LEU A 186 19.55 1.96 1.53
C LEU A 186 19.11 0.49 1.45
N GLY A 187 18.08 0.20 0.65
CA GLY A 187 17.50 -1.13 0.51
C GLY A 187 16.47 -1.48 1.58
N LEU A 188 15.83 -2.64 1.38
CA LEU A 188 14.66 -3.07 2.14
C LEU A 188 14.94 -3.28 3.63
N GLU A 189 16.10 -3.84 3.98
CA GLU A 189 16.42 -4.19 5.36
C GLU A 189 16.50 -2.95 6.25
N ARG A 190 17.30 -1.95 5.85
CA ARG A 190 17.46 -0.71 6.62
C ARG A 190 16.17 0.11 6.68
N ALA A 191 15.46 0.20 5.57
CA ALA A 191 14.14 0.83 5.54
C ALA A 191 13.14 0.09 6.45
N GLY A 192 13.19 -1.25 6.46
CA GLY A 192 12.36 -2.09 7.29
C GLY A 192 12.58 -1.86 8.78
N ASN A 193 13.83 -1.72 9.21
CA ASN A 193 14.16 -1.43 10.61
C ASN A 193 13.50 -0.13 11.07
N ARG A 194 13.54 0.93 10.25
CA ARG A 194 12.90 2.20 10.57
C ARG A 194 11.38 2.10 10.52
N LEU A 195 10.82 1.65 9.40
CA LEU A 195 9.36 1.62 9.20
C LEU A 195 8.66 0.70 10.21
N ASN A 196 9.25 -0.47 10.51
CA ASN A 196 8.66 -1.41 11.46
C ASN A 196 8.74 -0.91 12.92
N ALA A 197 9.67 -0.01 13.25
CA ALA A 197 9.78 0.60 14.55
C ALA A 197 8.93 1.87 14.71
N PHE A 198 8.43 2.43 13.61
CA PHE A 198 7.69 3.69 13.61
C PHE A 198 6.43 3.63 14.49
N GLN A 199 6.21 4.72 15.22
CA GLN A 199 5.00 4.98 16.01
C GLN A 199 4.66 6.46 15.82
N PRO A 200 3.43 6.78 15.38
CA PRO A 200 3.00 8.17 15.26
C PRO A 200 2.87 8.82 16.64
N GLU A 201 3.09 10.12 16.70
CA GLU A 201 2.87 10.91 17.92
C GLU A 201 1.38 10.92 18.28
N GLY A 202 1.07 10.76 19.57
CA GLY A 202 -0.32 10.72 20.06
C GLY A 202 -1.01 9.36 19.99
N CYS A 203 -0.31 8.32 19.56
CA CYS A 203 -0.81 6.95 19.68
C CYS A 203 -0.58 6.48 21.12
N SER A 204 -1.58 6.68 22.00
CA SER A 204 -1.60 6.02 23.31
C SER A 204 -1.74 4.52 23.04
N ALA A 205 -0.79 3.73 23.54
CA ALA A 205 -0.91 2.27 23.52
C ALA A 205 -2.18 1.90 24.31
N CYS A 206 -3.20 1.39 23.65
CA CYS A 206 -4.29 0.66 24.26
C CYS A 206 -3.89 -0.79 24.44
#